data_88e722ead51c4ab9a01b77dd169a9141
#
_entry.id   88e722ead51c4ab9a01b77dd169a9141
#
_cell.length_a   1.000
_cell.length_b   1.000
_cell.length_c   1.000
_cell.angle_alpha   90.00
_cell.angle_beta   90.00
_cell.angle_gamma   90.00
#
_symmetry.space_group_name_H-M   'P 1'
#
loop_
_entity.id
_entity.type
_entity.pdbx_description
1 polymer ?
#
loop_
_entity_poly.entity_id
_entity_poly.type
_entity_poly.pdbx_seq_one_letter_code
_entity_poly.pdbx_strand_id
1 'polypeptide(L)'
;GDNGHYALTTKTHNIKAGPIDVEVYANYGFDSKAVDSDARLEAWQGGLVLSHTNDSGVNKVILRYSDNSDNSVYNKTDDLTTVYASFEGSHKFTQQAQIEYLLAFHDYDNGKDNTDNRKNYGAIVRPMYFWNDVHSTWLEAGYQRVDY
;
A
#
# COMPACT_ATOMS: atom_id res chain seq x y z
N GLY A 1 9.74 -1.54 30.89
CA GLY A 1 10.36 -2.53 29.99
C GLY A 1 10.39 -1.95 28.59
N ASP A 2 11.54 -1.98 27.93
CA ASP A 2 11.70 -1.46 26.58
C ASP A 2 11.10 -2.48 25.60
N ASN A 3 10.04 -2.07 24.92
CA ASN A 3 9.49 -2.83 23.81
C ASN A 3 10.27 -2.47 22.53
N GLY A 4 10.96 -3.42 21.93
CA GLY A 4 11.64 -3.22 20.67
C GLY A 4 10.80 -3.74 19.50
N HIS A 5 10.71 -2.95 18.43
CA HIS A 5 10.20 -3.38 17.15
C HIS A 5 11.35 -3.77 16.25
N TYR A 6 11.25 -4.91 15.59
CA TYR A 6 12.24 -5.39 14.65
C TYR A 6 11.57 -5.67 13.31
N ALA A 7 12.20 -5.26 12.24
CA ALA A 7 11.71 -5.53 10.90
C ALA A 7 12.86 -5.96 9.99
N LEU A 8 12.60 -6.96 9.18
CA LEU A 8 13.45 -7.38 8.08
C LEU A 8 12.73 -7.11 6.77
N THR A 9 13.36 -6.34 5.91
CA THR A 9 12.85 -6.05 4.57
C THR A 9 13.81 -6.59 3.54
N THR A 10 13.28 -7.31 2.57
CA THR A 10 14.02 -7.71 1.37
C THR A 10 13.27 -7.27 0.13
N LYS A 11 13.99 -6.88 -0.89
CA LYS A 11 13.41 -6.54 -2.19
C LYS A 11 14.38 -6.79 -3.34
N THR A 12 13.80 -7.08 -4.48
CA THR A 12 14.56 -7.19 -5.73
C THR A 12 14.88 -5.81 -6.31
N HIS A 13 15.93 -5.72 -7.06
CA HIS A 13 16.33 -4.50 -7.76
C HIS A 13 16.62 -4.79 -9.22
N ASN A 14 16.29 -3.85 -10.09
CA ASN A 14 16.66 -3.85 -11.51
C ASN A 14 16.16 -5.07 -12.31
N ILE A 15 15.04 -5.65 -11.93
CA ILE A 15 14.39 -6.68 -12.73
C ILE A 15 13.51 -5.99 -13.77
N LYS A 16 13.64 -6.40 -15.02
CA LYS A 16 12.84 -5.88 -16.13
C LYS A 16 12.16 -7.00 -16.91
N ALA A 17 10.92 -6.75 -17.27
CA ALA A 17 10.15 -7.56 -18.22
C ALA A 17 9.77 -6.67 -19.42
N GLY A 18 10.66 -6.60 -20.42
CA GLY A 18 10.55 -5.64 -21.51
C GLY A 18 10.63 -4.19 -21.00
N PRO A 19 9.63 -3.33 -21.28
CA PRO A 19 9.59 -1.95 -20.80
C PRO A 19 9.10 -1.81 -19.37
N ILE A 20 8.77 -2.90 -18.69
CA ILE A 20 8.21 -2.92 -17.34
C ILE A 20 9.32 -3.17 -16.34
N ASP A 21 9.44 -2.31 -15.35
CA ASP A 21 10.23 -2.55 -14.15
C ASP A 21 9.43 -3.40 -13.17
N VAL A 22 10.06 -4.42 -12.62
CA VAL A 22 9.45 -5.38 -11.70
C VAL A 22 10.19 -5.32 -10.37
N GLU A 23 9.47 -5.03 -9.29
CA GLU A 23 9.98 -5.13 -7.93
C GLU A 23 9.14 -6.15 -7.15
N VAL A 24 9.80 -7.11 -6.53
CA VAL A 24 9.19 -8.03 -5.56
C VAL A 24 9.81 -7.73 -4.21
N TYR A 25 8.99 -7.61 -3.20
CA TYR A 25 9.45 -7.36 -1.84
C TYR A 25 8.74 -8.24 -0.82
N ALA A 26 9.42 -8.46 0.29
CA ALA A 26 8.85 -9.11 1.46
C ALA A 26 9.35 -8.39 2.72
N ASN A 27 8.45 -8.20 3.66
CA ASN A 27 8.73 -7.63 4.96
C ASN A 27 8.27 -8.62 6.02
N TYR A 28 9.08 -8.76 7.07
CA TYR A 28 8.71 -9.46 8.28
C TYR A 28 9.01 -8.58 9.47
N GLY A 29 8.03 -8.36 10.32
CA GLY A 29 8.16 -7.58 11.54
C GLY A 29 7.72 -8.37 12.74
N PHE A 30 8.36 -8.14 13.88
CA PHE A 30 7.95 -8.69 15.15
C PHE A 30 8.30 -7.75 16.29
N ASP A 31 7.50 -7.81 17.35
CA ASP A 31 7.76 -7.08 18.58
C ASP A 31 8.54 -7.94 19.56
N SER A 32 9.50 -7.35 20.24
CA SER A 32 10.11 -7.98 21.40
C SER A 32 9.07 -8.09 22.51
N LYS A 33 9.06 -9.21 23.20
CA LYS A 33 8.13 -9.60 24.23
C LYS A 33 7.86 -8.47 25.23
N ALA A 34 6.60 -8.06 25.36
CA ALA A 34 6.17 -7.28 26.52
C ALA A 34 6.28 -8.15 27.78
N VAL A 35 6.69 -7.53 28.88
CA VAL A 35 7.22 -8.18 30.09
C VAL A 35 6.31 -9.23 30.74
N ASP A 36 5.04 -9.34 30.37
CA ASP A 36 4.09 -10.27 31.00
C ASP A 36 3.14 -11.01 30.02
N SER A 37 3.42 -11.02 28.74
CA SER A 37 2.55 -11.75 27.81
C SER A 37 3.34 -12.70 26.92
N ASP A 38 2.81 -13.90 26.72
CA ASP A 38 3.30 -14.83 25.69
C ASP A 38 2.94 -14.37 24.27
N ALA A 39 2.31 -13.24 24.17
CA ALA A 39 1.84 -12.63 22.94
C ALA A 39 2.96 -11.90 22.22
N ARG A 40 3.14 -12.22 20.94
CA ARG A 40 4.00 -11.49 20.02
C ARG A 40 3.15 -10.94 18.90
N LEU A 41 3.37 -9.67 18.56
CA LEU A 41 2.92 -9.16 17.28
C LEU A 41 3.88 -9.65 16.21
N GLU A 42 3.36 -10.42 15.30
CA GLU A 42 4.08 -10.85 14.12
C GLU A 42 3.31 -10.37 12.89
N ALA A 43 4.00 -9.76 11.99
CA ALA A 43 3.43 -9.30 10.74
C ALA A 43 4.34 -9.67 9.59
N TRP A 44 3.79 -10.22 8.53
CA TRP A 44 4.51 -10.37 7.29
C TRP A 44 3.72 -9.79 6.13
N GLN A 45 4.44 -9.33 5.14
CA GLN A 45 3.88 -8.70 3.96
C GLN A 45 4.73 -9.06 2.76
N GLY A 46 4.07 -9.43 1.68
CA GLY A 46 4.70 -9.61 0.39
C GLY A 46 4.01 -8.75 -0.67
N GLY A 47 4.77 -8.28 -1.62
CA GLY A 47 4.22 -7.45 -2.68
C GLY A 47 4.98 -7.52 -3.99
N LEU A 48 4.25 -7.13 -5.02
CA LEU A 48 4.72 -6.98 -6.39
C LEU A 48 4.40 -5.56 -6.85
N VAL A 49 5.40 -4.87 -7.38
CA VAL A 49 5.23 -3.58 -8.03
C VAL A 49 5.66 -3.72 -9.48
N LEU A 50 4.77 -3.42 -10.39
CA LEU A 50 5.03 -3.32 -11.82
C LEU A 50 4.95 -1.85 -12.20
N SER A 51 5.98 -1.30 -12.83
CA SER A 51 5.98 0.09 -13.25
C SER A 51 6.45 0.25 -14.69
N HIS A 52 5.81 1.16 -15.38
CA HIS A 52 6.19 1.59 -16.72
C HIS A 52 6.38 3.10 -16.72
N THR A 53 7.55 3.53 -17.15
CA THR A 53 7.90 4.94 -17.26
C THR A 53 8.21 5.28 -18.71
N ASN A 54 7.66 6.40 -19.17
CA ASN A 54 7.96 7.00 -20.46
C ASN A 54 8.03 8.52 -20.33
N ASP A 55 8.24 9.23 -21.43
CA ASP A 55 8.37 10.69 -21.45
C ASP A 55 7.12 11.42 -20.96
N SER A 56 5.95 10.78 -21.04
CA SER A 56 4.67 11.35 -20.61
C SER A 56 4.34 11.10 -19.14
N GLY A 57 5.05 10.18 -18.47
CA GLY A 57 4.79 9.90 -17.06
C GLY A 57 5.11 8.48 -16.62
N VAL A 58 4.55 8.10 -15.50
CA VAL A 58 4.73 6.80 -14.88
C VAL A 58 3.38 6.15 -14.56
N ASN A 59 3.29 4.85 -14.77
CA ASN A 59 2.14 4.02 -14.35
C ASN A 59 2.65 2.88 -13.49
N LYS A 60 1.95 2.59 -12.41
CA LYS A 60 2.27 1.51 -11.48
C LYS A 60 1.05 0.66 -11.18
N VAL A 61 1.27 -0.63 -11.10
CA VAL A 61 0.37 -1.59 -10.47
C VAL A 61 1.06 -2.11 -9.23
N ILE A 62 0.39 -2.07 -8.10
CA ILE A 62 0.87 -2.59 -6.83
C ILE A 62 -0.09 -3.69 -6.37
N LEU A 63 0.45 -4.86 -6.09
CA LEU A 63 -0.26 -5.97 -5.47
C LEU A 63 0.45 -6.30 -4.16
N ARG A 64 -0.29 -6.41 -3.07
CA ARG A 64 0.26 -6.67 -1.75
C ARG A 64 -0.66 -7.59 -0.97
N TYR A 65 -0.06 -8.54 -0.30
CA TYR A 65 -0.70 -9.36 0.72
C TYR A 65 0.00 -9.13 2.05
N SER A 66 -0.75 -8.98 3.11
CA SER A 66 -0.21 -8.92 4.47
C SER A 66 -1.03 -9.78 5.40
N ASP A 67 -0.34 -10.34 6.37
CA ASP A 67 -0.90 -11.15 7.45
C ASP A 67 -0.31 -10.64 8.76
N ASN A 68 -1.18 -10.20 9.63
CA ASN A 68 -0.83 -9.70 10.95
C ASN A 68 -1.46 -10.62 11.98
N SER A 69 -0.66 -11.42 12.64
CA SER A 69 -1.11 -12.18 13.79
C SER A 69 -0.96 -11.33 15.05
N ASP A 70 -2.07 -10.87 15.59
CA ASP A 70 -2.10 -10.18 16.88
C ASP A 70 -2.54 -11.15 17.98
N ASN A 71 -1.57 -11.69 18.69
CA ASN A 71 -1.79 -12.46 19.91
C ASN A 71 -1.79 -11.57 21.15
N SER A 72 -2.15 -10.30 21.05
CA SER A 72 -2.15 -9.45 22.22
C SER A 72 -3.28 -9.80 23.18
N VAL A 73 -2.95 -9.85 24.47
CA VAL A 73 -3.92 -10.11 25.55
C VAL A 73 -4.97 -9.00 25.64
N TYR A 74 -4.69 -7.84 25.07
CA TYR A 74 -5.53 -6.64 25.12
C TYR A 74 -6.47 -6.47 23.95
N ASN A 75 -6.10 -6.94 22.81
CA ASN A 75 -6.93 -6.94 21.60
C ASN A 75 -6.92 -8.36 21.03
N LYS A 76 -7.99 -9.05 21.21
CA LYS A 76 -8.23 -10.34 20.53
C LYS A 76 -8.58 -10.11 19.05
N THR A 77 -7.91 -9.20 18.39
CA THR A 77 -8.00 -9.03 16.96
C THR A 77 -7.15 -10.11 16.33
N ASP A 78 -7.81 -11.15 16.05
CA ASP A 78 -7.29 -12.35 15.44
C ASP A 78 -6.85 -12.06 14.01
N ASP A 79 -5.74 -12.65 13.63
CA ASP A 79 -5.22 -12.86 12.27
C ASP A 79 -5.85 -11.97 11.17
N LEU A 80 -5.49 -10.70 11.14
CA LEU A 80 -5.95 -9.78 10.11
C LEU A 80 -5.16 -10.02 8.83
N THR A 81 -5.82 -10.56 7.81
CA THR A 81 -5.26 -10.60 6.46
C THR A 81 -5.74 -9.41 5.63
N THR A 82 -4.86 -8.89 4.81
CA THR A 82 -5.18 -7.79 3.91
C THR A 82 -4.66 -8.08 2.52
N VAL A 83 -5.55 -7.97 1.55
CA VAL A 83 -5.19 -7.91 0.13
C VAL A 83 -5.33 -6.47 -0.34
N TYR A 84 -4.28 -5.96 -0.95
CA TYR A 84 -4.26 -4.63 -1.53
C TYR A 84 -3.90 -4.70 -3.00
N ALA A 85 -4.64 -3.98 -3.81
CA ALA A 85 -4.32 -3.75 -5.21
C ALA A 85 -4.50 -2.26 -5.55
N SER A 86 -3.55 -1.68 -6.26
CA SER A 86 -3.70 -0.32 -6.78
C SER A 86 -3.19 -0.20 -8.20
N PHE A 87 -3.78 0.75 -8.90
CA PHE A 87 -3.24 1.32 -10.14
C PHE A 87 -3.08 2.81 -9.91
N GLU A 88 -1.86 3.30 -10.03
CA GLU A 88 -1.54 4.70 -9.80
C GLU A 88 -0.60 5.22 -10.88
N GLY A 89 -0.62 6.50 -11.10
CA GLY A 89 0.30 7.08 -12.04
C GLY A 89 0.10 8.58 -12.27
N SER A 90 0.87 9.04 -13.25
CA SER A 90 0.80 10.40 -13.74
C SER A 90 0.94 10.44 -15.25
N HIS A 91 0.29 11.39 -15.88
CA HIS A 91 0.41 11.64 -17.30
C HIS A 91 0.53 13.13 -17.57
N LYS A 92 1.59 13.51 -18.26
CA LYS A 92 1.82 14.88 -18.76
C LYS A 92 1.22 15.04 -20.14
N PHE A 93 0.30 15.98 -20.28
CA PHE A 93 -0.26 16.36 -21.57
C PHE A 93 0.60 17.42 -22.27
N THR A 94 1.16 18.34 -21.46
CA THR A 94 2.08 19.39 -21.88
C THR A 94 3.13 19.59 -20.78
N GLN A 95 4.08 20.50 -21.00
CA GLN A 95 5.02 20.89 -19.93
C GLN A 95 4.32 21.51 -18.72
N GLN A 96 3.12 22.07 -18.92
CA GLN A 96 2.39 22.78 -17.88
C GLN A 96 1.19 22.00 -17.33
N ALA A 97 0.68 21.01 -18.04
CA ALA A 97 -0.52 20.27 -17.66
C ALA A 97 -0.23 18.78 -17.42
N GLN A 98 -0.60 18.32 -16.24
CA GLN A 98 -0.43 16.93 -15.81
C GLN A 98 -1.71 16.46 -15.10
N ILE A 99 -1.95 15.18 -15.14
CA ILE A 99 -2.93 14.49 -14.29
C ILE A 99 -2.22 13.42 -13.46
N GLU A 100 -2.58 13.31 -12.19
CA GLU A 100 -2.26 12.18 -11.32
C GLU A 100 -3.53 11.41 -11.01
N TYR A 101 -3.42 10.11 -10.83
CA TYR A 101 -4.55 9.24 -10.54
C TYR A 101 -4.14 8.05 -9.67
N LEU A 102 -5.10 7.62 -8.86
CA LEU A 102 -5.02 6.43 -8.02
C LEU A 102 -6.37 5.72 -8.06
N LEU A 103 -6.34 4.43 -8.33
CA LEU A 103 -7.43 3.50 -8.05
C LEU A 103 -6.89 2.49 -7.04
N ALA A 104 -7.59 2.26 -5.96
CA ALA A 104 -7.15 1.35 -4.91
C ALA A 104 -8.29 0.44 -4.44
N PHE A 105 -7.93 -0.78 -4.12
CA PHE A 105 -8.78 -1.78 -3.52
C PHE A 105 -8.08 -2.39 -2.31
N HIS A 106 -8.81 -2.51 -1.21
CA HIS A 106 -8.39 -3.22 -0.01
C HIS A 106 -9.47 -4.23 0.37
N ASP A 107 -9.06 -5.46 0.62
CA ASP A 107 -9.89 -6.49 1.24
C ASP A 107 -9.26 -6.83 2.60
N TYR A 108 -10.04 -6.61 3.66
CA TYR A 108 -9.66 -6.91 5.03
C TYR A 108 -10.48 -8.09 5.50
N ASP A 109 -9.81 -9.16 5.89
CA ASP A 109 -10.41 -10.35 6.47
C ASP A 109 -9.88 -10.56 7.89
N ASN A 110 -10.79 -10.58 8.83
CA ASN A 110 -10.52 -10.92 10.22
C ASN A 110 -10.96 -12.38 10.46
N GLY A 111 -10.02 -13.29 10.53
CA GLY A 111 -10.26 -14.74 10.47
C GLY A 111 -11.13 -15.34 11.59
N LYS A 112 -11.40 -14.61 12.68
CA LYS A 112 -12.23 -15.10 13.78
C LYS A 112 -13.57 -14.41 13.93
N ASP A 113 -13.68 -13.18 13.52
CA ASP A 113 -14.90 -12.40 13.69
C ASP A 113 -15.29 -11.76 12.35
N ASN A 114 -16.22 -12.42 11.65
CA ASN A 114 -16.73 -11.93 10.37
C ASN A 114 -17.40 -10.55 10.43
N THR A 115 -17.49 -9.96 11.61
CA THR A 115 -18.13 -8.65 11.79
C THR A 115 -17.24 -7.49 11.33
N ASP A 116 -15.94 -7.71 11.19
CA ASP A 116 -14.98 -6.68 10.80
C ASP A 116 -14.44 -6.83 9.37
N ASN A 117 -14.94 -7.82 8.63
CA ASN A 117 -14.59 -7.98 7.23
C ASN A 117 -15.11 -6.80 6.42
N ARG A 118 -14.23 -6.17 5.66
CA ARG A 118 -14.61 -5.01 4.85
C ARG A 118 -13.82 -4.93 3.57
N LYS A 119 -14.47 -4.37 2.55
CA LYS A 119 -13.84 -4.05 1.27
C LYS A 119 -13.88 -2.56 1.05
N ASN A 120 -12.73 -1.96 0.83
CA ASN A 120 -12.59 -0.55 0.55
C ASN A 120 -12.20 -0.35 -0.91
N TYR A 121 -12.92 0.54 -1.58
CA TYR A 121 -12.62 0.97 -2.94
C TYR A 121 -12.34 2.47 -2.90
N GLY A 122 -11.28 2.88 -3.54
CA GLY A 122 -10.90 4.29 -3.61
C GLY A 122 -10.49 4.69 -5.02
N ALA A 123 -10.85 5.91 -5.38
CA ALA A 123 -10.39 6.55 -6.60
C ALA A 123 -10.03 8.01 -6.30
N ILE A 124 -8.90 8.47 -6.78
CA ILE A 124 -8.45 9.86 -6.67
C ILE A 124 -7.97 10.28 -8.04
N VAL A 125 -8.35 11.50 -8.42
CA VAL A 125 -7.87 12.17 -9.64
C VAL A 125 -7.44 13.56 -9.26
N ARG A 126 -6.27 13.95 -9.72
CA ARG A 126 -5.66 15.25 -9.43
C ARG A 126 -5.10 15.88 -10.71
N PRO A 127 -5.89 16.68 -11.45
CA PRO A 127 -5.36 17.53 -12.51
C PRO A 127 -4.51 18.64 -11.90
N MET A 128 -3.36 18.90 -12.52
CA MET A 128 -2.36 19.87 -12.07
C MET A 128 -1.98 20.79 -13.21
N TYR A 129 -1.77 22.06 -12.87
CA TYR A 129 -1.25 23.04 -13.80
C TYR A 129 -0.03 23.77 -13.19
N PHE A 130 1.07 23.77 -13.91
CA PHE A 130 2.33 24.41 -13.52
C PHE A 130 2.42 25.77 -14.21
N TRP A 131 2.27 26.82 -13.44
CA TRP A 131 2.39 28.21 -13.92
C TRP A 131 3.83 28.55 -14.26
N ASN A 132 4.75 28.05 -13.47
CA ASN A 132 6.20 28.17 -13.62
C ASN A 132 6.89 27.14 -12.72
N ASP A 133 8.22 27.19 -12.63
CA ASP A 133 9.02 26.22 -11.85
C ASP A 133 8.78 26.28 -10.33
N VAL A 134 8.11 27.32 -9.85
CA VAL A 134 7.89 27.56 -8.41
C VAL A 134 6.41 27.41 -8.02
N HIS A 135 5.48 27.66 -8.95
CA HIS A 135 4.04 27.73 -8.67
C HIS A 135 3.27 26.71 -9.48
N SER A 136 2.45 25.95 -8.81
CA SER A 136 1.46 25.05 -9.41
C SER A 136 0.12 25.17 -8.70
N THR A 137 -0.93 24.78 -9.41
CA THR A 137 -2.29 24.66 -8.87
C THR A 137 -2.81 23.28 -9.22
N TRP A 138 -3.51 22.65 -8.30
CA TRP A 138 -4.20 21.38 -8.55
C TRP A 138 -5.59 21.39 -7.94
N LEU A 139 -6.46 20.57 -8.52
CA LEU A 139 -7.71 20.17 -7.94
C LEU A 139 -7.61 18.68 -7.60
N GLU A 140 -8.29 18.26 -6.54
CA GLU A 140 -8.38 16.87 -6.20
C GLU A 140 -9.85 16.47 -6.09
N ALA A 141 -10.21 15.40 -6.76
CA ALA A 141 -11.50 14.75 -6.61
C ALA A 141 -11.25 13.30 -6.22
N GLY A 142 -11.97 12.85 -5.21
CA GLY A 142 -11.86 11.50 -4.71
C GLY A 142 -13.21 10.86 -4.44
N TYR A 143 -13.26 9.55 -4.56
CA TYR A 143 -14.40 8.72 -4.19
C TYR A 143 -13.91 7.57 -3.33
N GLN A 144 -14.65 7.27 -2.27
CA GLN A 144 -14.40 6.10 -1.42
C GLN A 144 -15.70 5.38 -1.14
N ARG A 145 -15.66 4.06 -1.21
CA ARG A 145 -16.75 3.16 -0.83
C ARG A 145 -16.22 2.10 0.12
N VAL A 146 -16.97 1.83 1.16
CA VAL A 146 -16.69 0.76 2.12
C VAL A 146 -17.87 -0.18 2.13
N ASP A 147 -17.63 -1.46 1.86
CA ASP A 147 -18.63 -2.54 1.97
C ASP A 147 -18.24 -3.42 3.17
N TYR A 148 -19.22 -3.73 4.03
CA TYR A 148 -19.08 -4.57 5.22
C TYR A 148 -19.72 -5.94 4.99
#